data_c7a2386e6c5cf51703da81c075e31426
#
_entry.id   c7a2386e6c5cf51703da81c075e31426
#
_cell.length_a   1.000
_cell.length_b   1.000
_cell.length_c   1.000
_cell.angle_alpha   90.00
_cell.angle_beta   90.00
_cell.angle_gamma   90.00
#
_symmetry.space_group_name_H-M   'P 1'
#
loop_
_entity.id
_entity.type
_entity.pdbx_description
1 polymer ?
#
loop_
_entity_poly.entity_id
_entity_poly.type
_entity_poly.pdbx_seq_one_letter_code
_entity_poly.pdbx_strand_id
1 'polypeptide(L)'
;MFFRTTVVVFSLALASCASNVPLSSAVETTPTGAKLSFLDISKFDHDLSGSLQDKNASVEVTFYDKVSPNNVPDRLQKWISIVEADGGKVLVEPPPNELIARSPMAVLSLVGTLITSIKGFAKFNSERIYESAKGRDAVITLERNNKGEVVINAIKFIKRAP
;
A
#
# COMPACT_ATOMS: atom_id res chain seq x y z
N MET A 1 -12.38 -57.77 67.77
CA MET A 1 -11.31 -56.76 67.61
C MET A 1 -11.64 -55.96 66.36
N PHE A 2 -12.30 -54.81 66.54
CA PHE A 2 -12.83 -54.00 65.45
C PHE A 2 -11.97 -52.75 65.35
N PHE A 3 -11.18 -52.60 64.26
CA PHE A 3 -10.47 -51.40 63.94
C PHE A 3 -11.39 -50.49 63.12
N ARG A 4 -11.79 -49.35 63.69
CA ARG A 4 -12.46 -48.29 63.00
C ARG A 4 -11.44 -47.34 62.38
N THR A 5 -11.34 -47.34 61.08
CA THR A 5 -10.50 -46.41 60.37
C THR A 5 -11.34 -45.16 60.04
N THR A 6 -11.00 -44.04 60.67
CA THR A 6 -11.63 -42.71 60.44
C THR A 6 -10.93 -42.07 59.22
N VAL A 7 -11.68 -41.89 58.13
CA VAL A 7 -11.19 -41.14 56.97
C VAL A 7 -11.49 -39.68 57.19
N VAL A 8 -10.48 -38.84 57.33
CA VAL A 8 -10.58 -37.41 57.39
C VAL A 8 -10.47 -36.90 55.95
N VAL A 9 -11.58 -36.35 55.43
CA VAL A 9 -11.61 -35.68 54.13
C VAL A 9 -11.20 -34.24 54.33
N PHE A 10 -10.00 -33.92 53.81
CA PHE A 10 -9.46 -32.56 53.83
C PHE A 10 -9.90 -31.84 52.56
N SER A 11 -10.91 -30.98 52.67
CA SER A 11 -11.39 -30.16 51.57
C SER A 11 -10.45 -28.94 51.38
N LEU A 12 -9.58 -28.96 50.35
CA LEU A 12 -8.84 -27.79 49.93
C LEU A 12 -9.75 -26.88 49.12
N ALA A 13 -10.11 -25.75 49.66
CA ALA A 13 -10.72 -24.65 48.93
C ALA A 13 -9.64 -23.88 48.19
N LEU A 14 -9.57 -24.10 46.88
CA LEU A 14 -8.74 -23.27 45.96
C LEU A 14 -9.45 -21.94 45.72
N ALA A 15 -9.04 -20.91 46.42
CA ALA A 15 -9.44 -19.54 46.12
C ALA A 15 -8.73 -19.10 44.80
N SER A 16 -9.49 -19.15 43.70
CA SER A 16 -9.09 -18.64 42.41
C SER A 16 -9.12 -17.11 42.46
N CYS A 17 -7.99 -16.45 42.67
CA CYS A 17 -7.86 -15.02 42.43
C CYS A 17 -7.88 -14.78 40.92
N ALA A 18 -9.05 -14.43 40.39
CA ALA A 18 -9.17 -13.88 39.05
C ALA A 18 -8.54 -12.49 39.03
N SER A 19 -7.27 -12.43 38.64
CA SER A 19 -6.61 -11.18 38.30
C SER A 19 -7.24 -10.64 37.01
N ASN A 20 -8.14 -9.69 37.15
CA ASN A 20 -8.59 -8.84 36.05
C ASN A 20 -7.38 -8.02 35.58
N VAL A 21 -6.61 -8.58 34.67
CA VAL A 21 -5.68 -7.83 33.86
C VAL A 21 -6.56 -7.00 32.91
N PRO A 22 -6.55 -5.66 32.98
CA PRO A 22 -7.21 -4.88 31.96
C PRO A 22 -6.54 -5.23 30.64
N LEU A 23 -7.30 -5.82 29.72
CA LEU A 23 -6.90 -5.95 28.33
C LEU A 23 -6.64 -4.52 27.85
N SER A 24 -5.38 -4.10 27.91
CA SER A 24 -4.92 -2.91 27.20
C SER A 24 -5.25 -3.20 25.75
N SER A 25 -6.34 -2.64 25.27
CA SER A 25 -6.66 -2.57 23.86
C SER A 25 -5.45 -1.92 23.21
N ALA A 26 -4.56 -2.73 22.65
CA ALA A 26 -3.60 -2.24 21.69
C ALA A 26 -4.47 -1.58 20.63
N VAL A 27 -4.53 -0.27 20.66
CA VAL A 27 -5.03 0.52 19.53
C VAL A 27 -4.09 0.13 18.40
N GLU A 28 -4.53 -0.81 17.57
CA GLU A 28 -3.96 -0.98 16.24
C GLU A 28 -4.13 0.36 15.57
N THR A 29 -3.11 1.20 15.68
CA THR A 29 -2.95 2.37 14.85
C THR A 29 -2.81 1.83 13.44
N THR A 30 -3.94 1.70 12.77
CA THR A 30 -3.98 1.48 11.32
C THR A 30 -3.04 2.54 10.75
N PRO A 31 -1.99 2.13 10.01
CA PRO A 31 -1.01 3.08 9.51
C PRO A 31 -1.75 4.09 8.65
N THR A 32 -1.79 5.32 9.11
CA THR A 32 -2.52 6.42 8.49
C THR A 32 -1.92 6.65 7.11
N GLY A 33 -2.73 6.44 6.06
CA GLY A 33 -2.34 6.76 4.70
C GLY A 33 -2.54 8.26 4.43
N ALA A 34 -1.57 8.91 3.83
CA ALA A 34 -1.73 10.26 3.29
C ALA A 34 -2.38 10.20 1.91
N LYS A 35 -3.18 11.24 1.56
CA LYS A 35 -3.83 11.38 0.27
C LYS A 35 -3.42 12.69 -0.38
N LEU A 36 -3.00 12.63 -1.63
CA LEU A 36 -2.58 13.80 -2.42
C LEU A 36 -3.31 13.81 -3.76
N SER A 37 -3.68 15.00 -4.22
CA SER A 37 -4.17 15.17 -5.59
C SER A 37 -3.02 15.53 -6.52
N PHE A 38 -2.91 14.82 -7.63
CA PHE A 38 -1.89 15.09 -8.63
C PHE A 38 -2.14 16.43 -9.33
N LEU A 39 -1.09 17.24 -9.38
CA LEU A 39 -0.99 18.43 -10.20
C LEU A 39 0.38 18.41 -10.89
N ASP A 40 0.43 18.68 -12.19
CA ASP A 40 1.71 18.66 -12.93
C ASP A 40 2.53 19.95 -12.72
N ILE A 41 2.84 20.23 -11.46
CA ILE A 41 3.62 21.38 -11.00
C ILE A 41 4.68 20.94 -9.99
N SER A 42 5.74 21.70 -9.83
CA SER A 42 6.85 21.38 -8.90
C SER A 42 6.41 21.30 -7.44
N LYS A 43 5.38 22.04 -7.04
CA LYS A 43 4.83 21.96 -5.68
C LYS A 43 4.35 20.53 -5.34
N PHE A 44 3.78 19.81 -6.31
CA PHE A 44 3.37 18.42 -6.10
C PHE A 44 4.54 17.52 -5.68
N ASP A 45 5.72 17.70 -6.27
CA ASP A 45 6.92 16.92 -5.91
C ASP A 45 7.32 17.18 -4.47
N HIS A 46 7.26 18.43 -4.00
CA HIS A 46 7.56 18.77 -2.60
C HIS A 46 6.54 18.15 -1.64
N ASP A 47 5.25 18.25 -1.96
CA ASP A 47 4.17 17.70 -1.14
C ASP A 47 4.26 16.17 -1.07
N LEU A 48 4.52 15.51 -2.20
CA LEU A 48 4.68 14.06 -2.25
C LEU A 48 5.95 13.62 -1.51
N SER A 49 7.09 14.30 -1.73
CA SER A 49 8.33 14.01 -1.02
C SER A 49 8.14 14.14 0.50
N GLY A 50 7.52 15.21 0.99
CA GLY A 50 7.22 15.41 2.40
C GLY A 50 6.36 14.27 2.95
N SER A 51 5.25 13.94 2.26
CA SER A 51 4.34 12.87 2.67
C SER A 51 5.01 11.49 2.69
N LEU A 52 5.98 11.24 1.78
CA LEU A 52 6.73 9.99 1.75
C LEU A 52 7.80 9.91 2.84
N GLN A 53 8.38 11.04 3.28
CA GLN A 53 9.35 11.10 4.38
C GLN A 53 8.68 10.93 5.74
N ASP A 54 7.42 11.33 5.86
CA ASP A 54 6.63 11.13 7.07
C ASP A 54 6.49 9.63 7.41
N LYS A 55 6.08 9.36 8.64
CA LYS A 55 5.85 7.98 9.12
C LYS A 55 4.63 7.29 8.48
N ASN A 56 4.09 7.86 7.41
CA ASN A 56 2.96 7.28 6.70
C ASN A 56 3.34 5.91 6.09
N ALA A 57 2.56 4.89 6.39
CA ALA A 57 2.74 3.57 5.81
C ALA A 57 2.43 3.58 4.30
N SER A 58 1.52 4.44 3.87
CA SER A 58 1.19 4.61 2.46
C SER A 58 0.84 6.05 2.12
N VAL A 59 1.12 6.44 0.87
CA VAL A 59 0.72 7.73 0.30
C VAL A 59 -0.02 7.43 -1.00
N GLU A 60 -1.27 7.89 -1.11
CA GLU A 60 -2.12 7.69 -2.28
C GLU A 60 -2.20 8.99 -3.08
N VAL A 61 -1.86 8.92 -4.35
CA VAL A 61 -1.98 10.01 -5.33
C VAL A 61 -3.22 9.77 -6.16
N THR A 62 -4.16 10.69 -6.13
CA THR A 62 -5.41 10.66 -6.91
C THR A 62 -5.37 11.73 -8.01
N PHE A 63 -6.25 11.62 -8.98
CA PHE A 63 -6.29 12.48 -10.16
C PHE A 63 -7.61 13.22 -10.27
N TYR A 64 -7.55 14.51 -10.61
CA TYR A 64 -8.75 15.28 -11.00
C TYR A 64 -9.18 14.93 -12.42
N ASP A 65 -8.19 14.88 -13.33
CA ASP A 65 -8.41 14.51 -14.72
C ASP A 65 -8.06 13.04 -14.94
N LYS A 66 -8.72 12.44 -15.92
CA LYS A 66 -8.50 11.03 -16.27
C LYS A 66 -7.14 10.87 -16.96
N VAL A 67 -6.23 10.16 -16.32
CA VAL A 67 -4.88 9.86 -16.85
C VAL A 67 -4.93 8.53 -17.57
N SER A 68 -4.53 8.53 -18.84
CA SER A 68 -4.41 7.30 -19.62
C SER A 68 -3.17 6.51 -19.19
N PRO A 69 -3.26 5.17 -19.06
CA PRO A 69 -2.09 4.33 -18.81
C PRO A 69 -1.00 4.45 -19.89
N ASN A 70 -1.39 4.83 -21.11
CA ASN A 70 -0.47 5.00 -22.25
C ASN A 70 0.19 6.39 -22.26
N ASN A 71 -0.26 7.32 -21.44
CA ASN A 71 0.26 8.68 -21.38
C ASN A 71 0.35 9.16 -19.93
N VAL A 72 1.16 8.49 -19.15
CA VAL A 72 1.45 8.88 -17.76
C VAL A 72 2.32 10.14 -17.79
N PRO A 73 1.99 11.20 -17.04
CA PRO A 73 2.82 12.39 -16.96
C PRO A 73 4.26 12.08 -16.54
N ASP A 74 5.24 12.70 -17.17
CA ASP A 74 6.68 12.47 -16.94
C ASP A 74 7.06 12.60 -15.47
N ARG A 75 6.44 13.53 -14.76
CA ARG A 75 6.63 13.74 -13.33
C ARG A 75 6.31 12.47 -12.52
N LEU A 76 5.19 11.83 -12.81
CA LEU A 76 4.81 10.58 -12.14
C LEU A 76 5.69 9.41 -12.56
N GLN A 77 6.08 9.36 -13.83
CA GLN A 77 7.00 8.33 -14.31
C GLN A 77 8.33 8.39 -13.56
N LYS A 78 8.87 9.60 -13.28
CA LYS A 78 10.08 9.77 -12.46
C LYS A 78 9.91 9.16 -11.07
N TRP A 79 8.81 9.45 -10.37
CA TRP A 79 8.52 8.90 -9.04
C TRP A 79 8.48 7.38 -9.04
N ILE A 80 7.77 6.79 -10.01
CA ILE A 80 7.64 5.33 -10.12
C ILE A 80 8.97 4.69 -10.51
N SER A 81 9.75 5.32 -11.40
CA SER A 81 11.06 4.80 -11.83
C SER A 81 12.08 4.72 -10.69
N ILE A 82 12.02 5.63 -9.71
CA ILE A 82 12.88 5.56 -8.53
C ILE A 82 12.49 4.40 -7.62
N VAL A 83 11.19 4.11 -7.47
CA VAL A 83 10.73 2.91 -6.77
C VAL A 83 11.35 1.65 -7.39
N GLU A 84 11.26 1.52 -8.72
CA GLU A 84 11.81 0.37 -9.44
C GLU A 84 13.34 0.31 -9.35
N ALA A 85 14.02 1.43 -9.53
CA ALA A 85 15.48 1.50 -9.45
C ALA A 85 16.02 1.14 -8.05
N ASP A 86 15.26 1.39 -7.00
CA ASP A 86 15.58 1.01 -5.62
C ASP A 86 15.17 -0.45 -5.30
N GLY A 87 14.74 -1.23 -6.28
CA GLY A 87 14.30 -2.61 -6.11
C GLY A 87 12.89 -2.76 -5.52
N GLY A 88 12.09 -1.70 -5.51
CA GLY A 88 10.67 -1.76 -5.18
C GLY A 88 9.86 -2.39 -6.31
N LYS A 89 8.68 -2.90 -5.95
CA LYS A 89 7.75 -3.50 -6.91
C LYS A 89 6.82 -2.42 -7.47
N VAL A 90 6.60 -2.46 -8.77
CA VAL A 90 5.54 -1.68 -9.43
C VAL A 90 4.45 -2.66 -9.85
N LEU A 91 3.32 -2.59 -9.18
CA LEU A 91 2.16 -3.45 -9.40
C LEU A 91 1.07 -2.65 -10.11
N VAL A 92 0.35 -3.30 -11.01
CA VAL A 92 -0.80 -2.71 -11.68
C VAL A 92 -2.04 -3.54 -11.36
N GLU A 93 -3.01 -2.92 -10.72
CA GLU A 93 -4.30 -3.52 -10.39
C GLU A 93 -5.32 -3.21 -11.48
N PRO A 94 -5.91 -4.24 -12.12
CA PRO A 94 -6.92 -4.05 -13.14
C PRO A 94 -8.22 -3.48 -12.56
N PRO A 95 -9.13 -2.94 -13.38
CA PRO A 95 -10.44 -2.50 -12.96
C PRO A 95 -11.21 -3.64 -12.25
N PRO A 96 -11.94 -3.35 -11.16
CA PRO A 96 -12.55 -4.37 -10.28
C PRO A 96 -13.56 -5.30 -10.96
N ASN A 97 -14.12 -4.93 -12.11
CA ASN A 97 -15.09 -5.74 -12.85
C ASN A 97 -14.48 -6.57 -13.98
N GLU A 98 -13.17 -6.58 -14.15
CA GLU A 98 -12.46 -7.35 -15.17
C GLU A 98 -11.83 -8.63 -14.63
N LEU A 99 -12.38 -9.19 -13.59
CA LEU A 99 -12.00 -10.53 -13.15
C LEU A 99 -12.15 -11.53 -14.29
N ILE A 100 -11.05 -11.69 -15.03
CA ILE A 100 -10.68 -12.91 -15.79
C ILE A 100 -11.50 -13.24 -17.05
N ALA A 101 -12.68 -12.64 -17.30
CA ALA A 101 -13.65 -13.29 -18.22
C ALA A 101 -13.61 -12.87 -19.70
N ARG A 102 -13.03 -11.72 -20.09
CA ARG A 102 -13.22 -11.30 -21.50
C ARG A 102 -12.02 -10.82 -22.30
N SER A 103 -10.90 -10.44 -21.71
CA SER A 103 -9.65 -10.19 -22.45
C SER A 103 -8.46 -10.02 -21.50
N PRO A 104 -7.93 -11.10 -20.90
CA PRO A 104 -6.72 -11.02 -20.07
C PRO A 104 -5.53 -10.45 -20.83
N MET A 105 -5.50 -10.64 -22.15
CA MET A 105 -4.44 -10.12 -23.03
C MET A 105 -4.45 -8.60 -23.16
N ALA A 106 -5.61 -7.94 -23.17
CA ALA A 106 -5.70 -6.49 -23.29
C ALA A 106 -5.20 -5.79 -22.03
N VAL A 107 -5.53 -6.32 -20.86
CA VAL A 107 -5.03 -5.79 -19.57
C VAL A 107 -3.53 -6.04 -19.43
N LEU A 108 -3.06 -7.23 -19.79
CA LEU A 108 -1.63 -7.56 -19.78
C LEU A 108 -0.82 -6.67 -20.74
N SER A 109 -1.36 -6.33 -21.91
CA SER A 109 -0.67 -5.41 -22.83
C SER A 109 -0.58 -3.99 -22.29
N LEU A 110 -1.64 -3.48 -21.64
CA LEU A 110 -1.62 -2.17 -20.98
C LEU A 110 -0.62 -2.12 -19.83
N VAL A 111 -0.60 -3.16 -19.00
CA VAL A 111 0.39 -3.30 -17.93
C VAL A 111 1.81 -3.34 -18.48
N GLY A 112 2.04 -4.11 -19.53
CA GLY A 112 3.34 -4.20 -20.21
C GLY A 112 3.80 -2.86 -20.77
N THR A 113 2.91 -2.12 -21.44
CA THR A 113 3.20 -0.79 -22.00
C THR A 113 3.54 0.21 -20.91
N LEU A 114 2.79 0.24 -19.83
CA LEU A 114 2.99 1.14 -18.71
C LEU A 114 4.35 0.89 -18.03
N ILE A 115 4.66 -0.37 -17.73
CA ILE A 115 5.96 -0.76 -17.13
C ILE A 115 7.12 -0.44 -18.07
N THR A 116 6.97 -0.66 -19.37
CA THR A 116 8.03 -0.37 -20.36
C THR A 116 8.30 1.13 -20.46
N SER A 117 7.25 1.95 -20.44
CA SER A 117 7.38 3.41 -20.44
C SER A 117 8.15 3.90 -19.21
N ILE A 118 7.85 3.35 -18.03
CA ILE A 118 8.50 3.71 -16.78
C ILE A 118 10.01 3.34 -16.79
N LYS A 119 10.36 2.16 -17.29
CA LYS A 119 11.75 1.69 -17.37
C LYS A 119 12.67 2.59 -18.19
N GLY A 120 12.13 3.30 -19.18
CA GLY A 120 12.86 4.26 -19.99
C GLY A 120 13.43 5.43 -19.18
N PHE A 121 12.82 5.79 -18.07
CA PHE A 121 13.20 6.92 -17.20
C PHE A 121 14.26 6.60 -16.14
N ALA A 122 14.54 5.32 -15.87
CA ALA A 122 15.49 4.90 -14.82
C ALA A 122 16.95 5.41 -15.02
N LYS A 123 17.25 6.01 -16.18
CA LYS A 123 18.58 6.57 -16.51
C LYS A 123 18.75 8.04 -16.14
N PHE A 124 17.71 8.72 -15.70
CA PHE A 124 17.82 10.12 -15.29
C PHE A 124 18.45 10.22 -13.90
N ASN A 125 19.44 11.10 -13.76
CA ASN A 125 19.98 11.49 -12.46
C ASN A 125 18.81 11.93 -11.58
N SER A 126 18.52 11.14 -10.57
CA SER A 126 17.41 11.42 -9.66
C SER A 126 17.69 12.72 -8.92
N GLU A 127 16.91 13.74 -9.19
CA GLU A 127 16.86 14.90 -8.33
C GLU A 127 16.57 14.40 -6.89
N ARG A 128 17.27 14.99 -5.93
CA ARG A 128 17.24 14.57 -4.52
C ARG A 128 15.81 14.41 -3.95
N ILE A 129 14.87 15.15 -4.50
CA ILE A 129 13.46 15.12 -4.09
C ILE A 129 12.82 13.77 -4.30
N TYR A 130 13.14 13.05 -5.38
CA TYR A 130 12.58 11.75 -5.71
C TYR A 130 13.13 10.60 -4.84
N GLU A 131 14.26 10.84 -4.14
CA GLU A 131 14.85 9.83 -3.25
C GLU A 131 13.92 9.38 -2.12
N SER A 132 12.92 10.19 -1.76
CA SER A 132 11.92 9.83 -0.76
C SER A 132 11.01 8.67 -1.18
N ALA A 133 11.00 8.29 -2.47
CA ALA A 133 10.32 7.08 -2.95
C ALA A 133 11.10 5.78 -2.71
N LYS A 134 12.39 5.88 -2.34
CA LYS A 134 13.19 4.69 -1.97
C LYS A 134 12.58 3.98 -0.76
N GLY A 135 12.73 2.67 -0.69
CA GLY A 135 12.14 1.84 0.36
C GLY A 135 10.63 1.66 0.25
N ARG A 136 10.04 1.96 -0.91
CA ARG A 136 8.61 1.80 -1.16
C ARG A 136 8.32 0.91 -2.35
N ASP A 137 7.10 0.38 -2.39
CA ASP A 137 6.47 -0.23 -3.57
C ASP A 137 5.46 0.75 -4.15
N ALA A 138 5.13 0.62 -5.43
CA ALA A 138 4.09 1.41 -6.08
C ALA A 138 2.97 0.50 -6.59
N VAL A 139 1.73 0.84 -6.30
CA VAL A 139 0.53 0.16 -6.79
C VAL A 139 -0.26 1.14 -7.63
N ILE A 140 -0.45 0.83 -8.91
CA ILE A 140 -1.21 1.62 -9.87
C ILE A 140 -2.57 0.97 -10.05
N THR A 141 -3.62 1.60 -9.55
CA THR A 141 -4.99 1.10 -9.66
C THR A 141 -5.64 1.66 -10.91
N LEU A 142 -6.19 0.80 -11.74
CA LEU A 142 -6.91 1.17 -12.96
C LEU A 142 -8.42 1.13 -12.71
N GLU A 143 -9.15 2.00 -13.41
CA GLU A 143 -10.62 1.97 -13.46
C GLU A 143 -11.12 2.15 -14.90
N ARG A 144 -12.42 1.87 -15.13
CA ARG A 144 -13.09 2.28 -16.36
C ARG A 144 -13.85 3.58 -16.14
N ASN A 145 -13.61 4.52 -17.03
CA ASN A 145 -14.41 5.75 -17.05
C ASN A 145 -15.81 5.48 -17.66
N ASN A 146 -16.68 6.51 -17.64
CA ASN A 146 -18.03 6.43 -18.17
C ASN A 146 -18.10 6.14 -19.69
N LYS A 147 -16.97 6.28 -20.41
CA LYS A 147 -16.84 5.96 -21.83
C LYS A 147 -16.33 4.53 -22.07
N GLY A 148 -16.07 3.77 -21.01
CA GLY A 148 -15.50 2.43 -21.07
C GLY A 148 -13.97 2.39 -21.28
N GLU A 149 -13.29 3.53 -21.28
CA GLU A 149 -11.85 3.61 -21.43
C GLU A 149 -11.15 3.28 -20.09
N VAL A 150 -10.03 2.56 -20.16
CA VAL A 150 -9.22 2.27 -18.99
C VAL A 150 -8.37 3.50 -18.65
N VAL A 151 -8.46 3.96 -17.41
CA VAL A 151 -7.74 5.11 -16.88
C VAL A 151 -7.09 4.77 -15.55
N ILE A 152 -6.07 5.54 -15.16
CA ILE A 152 -5.46 5.44 -13.84
C ILE A 152 -6.38 6.13 -12.84
N ASN A 153 -6.84 5.39 -11.85
CA ASN A 153 -7.62 5.90 -10.73
C ASN A 153 -6.73 6.49 -9.63
N ALA A 154 -5.71 5.74 -9.24
CA ALA A 154 -4.78 6.16 -8.19
C ALA A 154 -3.41 5.50 -8.37
N ILE A 155 -2.38 6.13 -7.78
CA ILE A 155 -1.06 5.54 -7.57
C ILE A 155 -0.78 5.57 -6.07
N LYS A 156 -0.52 4.41 -5.47
CA LYS A 156 -0.26 4.28 -4.05
C LYS A 156 1.18 3.85 -3.80
N PHE A 157 1.91 4.66 -3.07
CA PHE A 157 3.26 4.35 -2.60
C PHE A 157 3.17 3.72 -1.22
N ILE A 158 3.64 2.48 -1.07
CA ILE A 158 3.53 1.69 0.16
C ILE A 158 4.93 1.46 0.71
N LYS A 159 5.15 1.76 1.99
CA LYS A 159 6.42 1.52 2.64
C LYS A 159 6.69 0.01 2.72
N ARG A 160 7.86 -0.42 2.25
CA ARG A 160 8.28 -1.82 2.38
C ARG A 160 8.52 -2.16 3.85
N ALA A 161 8.08 -3.35 4.26
CA ALA A 161 8.51 -3.91 5.54
C ALA A 161 10.03 -4.13 5.53
N PRO A 162 10.72 -3.91 6.66
CA PRO A 162 12.14 -4.18 6.79
C PRO A 162 12.46 -5.68 6.64
#